data_c90b7f807d6ae708fbf23c8ebcb11ed4
#
_entry.id   c90b7f807d6ae708fbf23c8ebcb11ed4
#
_cell.length_a   1.000
_cell.length_b   1.000
_cell.length_c   1.000
_cell.angle_alpha   90.00
_cell.angle_beta   90.00
_cell.angle_gamma   90.00
#
_symmetry.space_group_name_H-M   'P 1'
#
loop_
_entity.id
_entity.type
_entity.pdbx_description
1 polymer ?
#
loop_
_entity_poly.entity_id
_entity_poly.type
_entity_poly.pdbx_seq_one_letter_code
_entity_poly.pdbx_strand_id
1 'polypeptide(L)'
;MLASPAGIALSADQGLHGHSGTHIQFSSGGHASIGTGRRLLASVAEGLRVFAKRHGIRAFASEGEVRFEAQSDAIETTASTDIEIVSTEDTVYIVAKKKVTLVGGASFSEWSEGGIRHGTPGSWIEHAALHATPGPDTRPTAEAASVCEACMARARAQRSGVVPRE
;
A
#
# COMPACT_ATOMS: atom_id res chain seq x y z
N MET A 1 34.87 12.12 -16.68
CA MET A 1 34.52 10.70 -16.45
C MET A 1 35.38 10.21 -15.29
N LEU A 2 34.75 9.61 -14.25
CA LEU A 2 35.45 8.91 -13.18
C LEU A 2 35.33 7.41 -13.46
N ALA A 3 36.42 6.73 -13.63
CA ALA A 3 36.46 5.29 -13.88
C ALA A 3 37.69 4.68 -13.17
N SER A 4 37.47 3.53 -12.53
CA SER A 4 38.53 2.79 -11.83
C SER A 4 38.28 1.29 -11.92
N PRO A 5 39.28 0.48 -12.26
CA PRO A 5 39.14 -0.98 -12.24
C PRO A 5 39.06 -1.56 -10.82
N ALA A 6 39.52 -0.81 -9.79
CA ALA A 6 39.56 -1.26 -8.40
C ALA A 6 38.37 -0.75 -7.56
N GLY A 7 37.67 0.27 -8.02
CA GLY A 7 36.52 0.85 -7.32
C GLY A 7 36.64 2.37 -7.17
N ILE A 8 35.51 3.00 -6.85
CA ILE A 8 35.40 4.41 -6.54
C ILE A 8 34.62 4.54 -5.23
N ALA A 9 35.21 5.23 -4.24
CA ALA A 9 34.55 5.58 -2.99
C ALA A 9 34.29 7.08 -2.95
N LEU A 10 33.07 7.48 -2.58
CA LEU A 10 32.71 8.87 -2.31
C LEU A 10 32.28 8.96 -0.86
N SER A 11 32.92 9.84 -0.10
CA SER A 11 32.61 10.07 1.31
C SER A 11 32.57 11.55 1.60
N ALA A 12 31.60 11.96 2.42
CA ALA A 12 31.46 13.32 2.90
C ALA A 12 30.95 13.33 4.34
N ASP A 13 31.53 14.15 5.20
CA ASP A 13 31.15 14.22 6.62
C ASP A 13 29.77 14.88 6.85
N GLN A 14 29.35 15.78 5.98
CA GLN A 14 28.11 16.53 6.14
C GLN A 14 27.07 16.20 5.08
N GLY A 15 27.44 16.11 3.82
CA GLY A 15 26.47 15.85 2.76
C GLY A 15 27.11 15.54 1.41
N LEU A 16 26.48 14.66 0.67
CA LEU A 16 26.81 14.36 -0.71
C LEU A 16 25.57 14.61 -1.57
N HIS A 17 25.66 15.57 -2.49
CA HIS A 17 24.55 15.96 -3.37
C HIS A 17 24.87 15.60 -4.82
N GLY A 18 23.97 14.83 -5.46
CA GLY A 18 24.01 14.56 -6.90
C GLY A 18 22.80 15.21 -7.56
N HIS A 19 23.04 16.02 -8.59
CA HIS A 19 22.00 16.64 -9.40
C HIS A 19 22.27 16.44 -10.89
N SER A 20 21.24 16.15 -11.65
CA SER A 20 21.28 16.12 -13.11
C SER A 20 20.01 16.75 -13.67
N GLY A 21 20.15 17.56 -14.71
CA GLY A 21 19.02 18.17 -15.41
C GLY A 21 18.21 17.19 -16.25
N THR A 22 18.72 15.97 -16.48
CA THR A 22 18.06 14.97 -17.32
C THR A 22 17.93 13.61 -16.62
N HIS A 23 19.04 12.91 -16.39
CA HIS A 23 19.00 11.54 -15.87
C HIS A 23 20.09 11.27 -14.85
N ILE A 24 19.76 10.55 -13.80
CA ILE A 24 20.71 9.87 -12.91
C ILE A 24 20.42 8.37 -13.02
N GLN A 25 21.43 7.58 -13.38
CA GLN A 25 21.31 6.13 -13.51
C GLN A 25 22.33 5.44 -12.59
N PHE A 26 21.82 4.48 -11.81
CA PHE A 26 22.65 3.55 -11.03
C PHE A 26 22.45 2.15 -11.58
N SER A 27 23.53 1.49 -11.98
CA SER A 27 23.51 0.13 -12.51
C SER A 27 24.61 -0.69 -11.83
N SER A 28 24.28 -1.88 -11.41
CA SER A 28 25.21 -2.82 -10.79
C SER A 28 25.01 -4.21 -11.39
N GLY A 29 26.10 -4.87 -11.76
CA GLY A 29 26.09 -6.27 -12.21
C GLY A 29 25.91 -7.26 -11.04
N GLY A 30 26.07 -6.83 -9.81
CA GLY A 30 25.88 -7.61 -8.59
C GLY A 30 24.80 -7.00 -7.71
N HIS A 31 25.19 -6.55 -6.52
CA HIS A 31 24.28 -5.99 -5.53
C HIS A 31 24.35 -4.47 -5.48
N ALA A 32 23.21 -3.84 -5.29
CA ALA A 32 23.08 -2.45 -4.89
C ALA A 32 22.34 -2.37 -3.56
N SER A 33 22.84 -1.57 -2.61
CA SER A 33 22.20 -1.38 -1.31
C SER A 33 22.13 0.10 -0.95
N ILE A 34 21.04 0.49 -0.32
CA ILE A 34 20.84 1.83 0.24
C ILE A 34 20.50 1.65 1.71
N GLY A 35 21.37 2.17 2.58
CA GLY A 35 21.16 2.19 4.02
C GLY A 35 21.05 3.62 4.53
N THR A 36 20.07 3.91 5.37
CA THR A 36 19.87 5.23 5.98
C THR A 36 19.63 5.09 7.48
N GLY A 37 20.26 5.92 8.29
CA GLY A 37 20.07 5.92 9.74
C GLY A 37 18.74 6.54 10.20
N ARG A 38 18.02 7.26 9.32
CA ARG A 38 16.78 7.93 9.69
C ARG A 38 15.67 7.74 8.67
N ARG A 39 15.80 8.27 7.46
CA ARG A 39 14.74 8.28 6.45
C ARG A 39 15.29 8.08 5.05
N LEU A 40 14.62 7.30 4.26
CA LEU A 40 14.75 7.24 2.82
C LEU A 40 13.48 7.85 2.21
N LEU A 41 13.62 8.91 1.41
CA LEU A 41 12.52 9.57 0.72
C LEU A 41 12.69 9.40 -0.79
N ALA A 42 11.67 8.93 -1.46
CA ALA A 42 11.57 8.93 -2.91
C ALA A 42 10.31 9.70 -3.31
N SER A 43 10.48 10.80 -4.07
CA SER A 43 9.37 11.58 -4.60
C SER A 43 9.49 11.66 -6.10
N VAL A 44 8.43 11.25 -6.80
CA VAL A 44 8.37 11.19 -8.25
C VAL A 44 7.09 11.87 -8.75
N ALA A 45 7.17 12.62 -9.84
CA ALA A 45 6.03 13.32 -10.39
C ALA A 45 5.10 12.42 -11.22
N GLU A 46 5.67 11.46 -11.95
CA GLU A 46 4.92 10.66 -12.90
C GLU A 46 4.68 9.21 -12.46
N GLY A 47 5.69 8.54 -11.93
CA GLY A 47 5.50 7.18 -11.48
C GLY A 47 6.74 6.50 -10.93
N LEU A 48 6.55 5.59 -10.00
CA LEU A 48 7.56 4.70 -9.43
C LEU A 48 7.26 3.26 -9.85
N ARG A 49 8.21 2.57 -10.48
CA ARG A 49 8.10 1.16 -10.82
C ARG A 49 9.17 0.37 -10.08
N VAL A 50 8.74 -0.67 -9.38
CA VAL A 50 9.63 -1.62 -8.70
C VAL A 50 9.36 -3.00 -9.29
N PHE A 51 10.39 -3.65 -9.81
CA PHE A 51 10.28 -4.95 -10.44
C PHE A 51 11.35 -5.90 -9.91
N ALA A 52 10.95 -7.10 -9.47
CA ALA A 52 11.84 -8.18 -9.06
C ALA A 52 11.55 -9.43 -9.92
N LYS A 53 12.54 -9.89 -10.69
CA LYS A 53 12.40 -11.07 -11.55
C LYS A 53 12.36 -12.40 -10.79
N ARG A 54 13.12 -12.47 -9.68
CA ARG A 54 13.24 -13.66 -8.81
C ARG A 54 13.19 -13.20 -7.37
N HIS A 55 12.85 -14.05 -6.44
CA HIS A 55 12.84 -13.80 -4.98
C HIS A 55 11.87 -12.73 -4.47
N GLY A 56 11.10 -12.06 -5.34
CA GLY A 56 10.02 -11.15 -4.98
C GLY A 56 10.44 -9.81 -4.37
N ILE A 57 9.46 -9.10 -3.84
CA ILE A 57 9.59 -7.81 -3.14
C ILE A 57 9.06 -8.03 -1.73
N ARG A 58 9.81 -7.59 -0.71
CA ARG A 58 9.41 -7.68 0.69
C ARG A 58 9.46 -6.30 1.32
N ALA A 59 8.36 -5.90 1.96
CA ALA A 59 8.27 -4.68 2.75
C ALA A 59 7.96 -5.05 4.20
N PHE A 60 8.79 -4.60 5.14
CA PHE A 60 8.62 -4.85 6.56
C PHE A 60 8.67 -3.54 7.34
N ALA A 61 7.79 -3.39 8.32
CA ALA A 61 7.91 -2.42 9.38
C ALA A 61 7.97 -3.19 10.70
N SER A 62 9.04 -3.02 11.47
CA SER A 62 9.16 -3.65 12.80
C SER A 62 8.33 -2.91 13.84
N GLU A 63 8.24 -1.60 13.70
CA GLU A 63 7.41 -0.72 14.52
C GLU A 63 6.71 0.29 13.60
N GLY A 64 5.44 0.54 13.86
CA GLY A 64 4.62 1.42 13.01
C GLY A 64 3.90 0.70 11.88
N GLU A 65 3.31 1.46 10.97
CA GLU A 65 2.44 0.95 9.92
C GLU A 65 3.14 0.83 8.55
N VAL A 66 2.69 -0.11 7.73
CA VAL A 66 2.90 -0.12 6.27
C VAL A 66 1.62 0.36 5.62
N ARG A 67 1.66 1.53 4.95
CA ARG A 67 0.48 2.15 4.35
C ARG A 67 0.60 2.23 2.84
N PHE A 68 -0.42 1.74 2.15
CA PHE A 68 -0.62 1.93 0.71
C PHE A 68 -1.87 2.77 0.50
N GLU A 69 -1.76 3.87 -0.21
CA GLU A 69 -2.87 4.79 -0.44
C GLU A 69 -2.87 5.29 -1.89
N ALA A 70 -3.99 5.12 -2.57
CA ALA A 70 -4.30 5.78 -3.83
C ALA A 70 -5.37 6.85 -3.59
N GLN A 71 -5.03 8.13 -3.78
CA GLN A 71 -5.93 9.25 -3.45
C GLN A 71 -7.03 9.47 -4.47
N SER A 72 -6.80 9.15 -5.73
CA SER A 72 -7.71 9.47 -6.83
C SER A 72 -8.03 8.28 -7.72
N ASP A 73 -7.40 7.14 -7.47
CA ASP A 73 -7.50 5.96 -8.33
C ASP A 73 -7.52 4.67 -7.49
N ALA A 74 -7.50 3.53 -8.13
CA ALA A 74 -7.59 2.22 -7.49
C ALA A 74 -6.25 1.72 -6.95
N ILE A 75 -6.31 0.86 -5.94
CA ILE A 75 -5.23 -0.06 -5.58
C ILE A 75 -5.62 -1.43 -6.10
N GLU A 76 -4.83 -1.97 -7.02
CA GLU A 76 -5.03 -3.30 -7.58
C GLU A 76 -3.98 -4.26 -7.04
N THR A 77 -4.43 -5.41 -6.56
CA THR A 77 -3.56 -6.49 -6.08
C THR A 77 -3.94 -7.78 -6.77
N THR A 78 -3.02 -8.35 -7.54
CA THR A 78 -3.26 -9.58 -8.30
C THR A 78 -2.15 -10.61 -8.00
N ALA A 79 -2.53 -11.84 -7.75
CA ALA A 79 -1.64 -12.97 -7.61
C ALA A 79 -2.10 -14.12 -8.50
N SER A 80 -1.18 -14.92 -8.99
CA SER A 80 -1.50 -16.13 -9.78
C SER A 80 -1.95 -17.31 -8.92
N THR A 81 -1.57 -17.31 -7.63
CA THR A 81 -1.96 -18.35 -6.66
C THR A 81 -2.81 -17.75 -5.57
N ASP A 82 -2.21 -17.20 -4.53
CA ASP A 82 -2.92 -16.80 -3.32
C ASP A 82 -2.63 -15.35 -2.94
N ILE A 83 -3.63 -14.69 -2.36
CA ILE A 83 -3.51 -13.45 -1.62
C ILE A 83 -3.95 -13.76 -0.19
N GLU A 84 -3.03 -13.65 0.75
CA GLU A 84 -3.28 -13.88 2.17
C GLU A 84 -3.30 -12.56 2.93
N ILE A 85 -4.36 -12.34 3.71
CA ILE A 85 -4.51 -11.16 4.58
C ILE A 85 -4.84 -11.68 5.97
N VAL A 86 -3.89 -11.55 6.90
CA VAL A 86 -4.00 -12.10 8.26
C VAL A 86 -3.71 -11.01 9.28
N SER A 87 -4.58 -10.88 10.27
CA SER A 87 -4.32 -10.17 11.52
C SER A 87 -4.20 -11.21 12.63
N THR A 88 -3.07 -11.24 13.32
CA THR A 88 -2.77 -12.27 14.34
C THR A 88 -3.29 -11.90 15.72
N GLU A 89 -3.52 -10.61 15.99
CA GLU A 89 -3.90 -10.13 17.33
C GLU A 89 -5.19 -9.34 17.34
N ASP A 90 -5.63 -8.81 16.19
CA ASP A 90 -6.78 -7.92 16.12
C ASP A 90 -7.61 -8.22 14.87
N THR A 91 -8.27 -7.26 14.32
CA THR A 91 -9.32 -7.36 13.32
C THR A 91 -8.81 -7.00 11.92
N VAL A 92 -9.36 -7.64 10.90
CA VAL A 92 -9.28 -7.19 9.51
C VAL A 92 -10.55 -6.40 9.18
N TYR A 93 -10.41 -5.11 8.87
CA TYR A 93 -11.51 -4.25 8.43
C TYR A 93 -11.54 -4.14 6.91
N ILE A 94 -12.69 -4.46 6.32
CA ILE A 94 -12.97 -4.25 4.90
C ILE A 94 -14.17 -3.31 4.82
N VAL A 95 -13.97 -2.08 4.44
CA VAL A 95 -15.00 -1.04 4.39
C VAL A 95 -15.07 -0.43 3.00
N ALA A 96 -16.27 -0.30 2.47
CA ALA A 96 -16.54 0.42 1.23
C ALA A 96 -17.74 1.33 1.39
N LYS A 97 -17.67 2.54 0.80
CA LYS A 97 -18.79 3.49 0.85
C LYS A 97 -20.04 2.97 0.14
N LYS A 98 -19.87 2.23 -0.96
CA LYS A 98 -20.99 1.77 -1.79
C LYS A 98 -21.25 0.28 -1.64
N LYS A 99 -20.21 -0.54 -1.85
CA LYS A 99 -20.41 -1.98 -1.94
C LYS A 99 -19.11 -2.75 -1.70
N VAL A 100 -19.21 -3.87 -0.97
CA VAL A 100 -18.19 -4.92 -0.91
C VAL A 100 -18.72 -6.13 -1.66
N THR A 101 -17.94 -6.70 -2.56
CA THR A 101 -18.29 -7.91 -3.30
C THR A 101 -17.18 -8.94 -3.18
N LEU A 102 -17.51 -10.13 -2.74
CA LEU A 102 -16.63 -11.30 -2.70
C LEU A 102 -17.13 -12.31 -3.72
N VAL A 103 -16.27 -12.78 -4.61
CA VAL A 103 -16.62 -13.76 -5.64
C VAL A 103 -15.65 -14.93 -5.57
N GLY A 104 -16.19 -16.15 -5.52
CA GLY A 104 -15.44 -17.39 -5.57
C GLY A 104 -16.07 -18.36 -6.58
N GLY A 105 -15.44 -18.54 -7.75
CA GLY A 105 -16.02 -19.32 -8.83
C GLY A 105 -17.37 -18.73 -9.28
N ALA A 106 -18.45 -19.52 -9.18
CA ALA A 106 -19.81 -19.07 -9.53
C ALA A 106 -20.62 -18.60 -8.31
N SER A 107 -20.02 -18.57 -7.12
CA SER A 107 -20.68 -18.12 -5.89
C SER A 107 -20.22 -16.70 -5.54
N PHE A 108 -21.11 -15.93 -4.91
CA PHE A 108 -20.79 -14.56 -4.49
C PHE A 108 -21.45 -14.18 -3.17
N SER A 109 -20.88 -13.18 -2.53
CA SER A 109 -21.47 -12.45 -1.41
C SER A 109 -21.30 -10.95 -1.66
N GLU A 110 -22.39 -10.22 -1.57
CA GLU A 110 -22.45 -8.78 -1.82
C GLU A 110 -23.09 -8.08 -0.63
N TRP A 111 -22.42 -7.05 -0.11
CA TRP A 111 -22.92 -6.17 0.94
C TRP A 111 -23.03 -4.76 0.41
N SER A 112 -24.22 -4.17 0.48
CA SER A 112 -24.51 -2.82 -0.02
C SER A 112 -25.57 -2.16 0.85
N GLU A 113 -25.85 -0.88 0.60
CA GLU A 113 -26.95 -0.16 1.26
C GLU A 113 -28.30 -0.84 1.04
N GLY A 114 -28.52 -1.47 -0.12
CA GLY A 114 -29.75 -2.19 -0.44
C GLY A 114 -29.91 -3.56 0.24
N GLY A 115 -28.91 -4.00 0.99
CA GLY A 115 -28.94 -5.27 1.74
C GLY A 115 -27.76 -6.19 1.47
N ILE A 116 -27.85 -7.38 2.03
CA ILE A 116 -26.87 -8.46 1.89
C ILE A 116 -27.46 -9.53 0.96
N ARG A 117 -26.68 -9.92 -0.05
CA ARG A 117 -27.07 -10.97 -1.01
C ARG A 117 -25.98 -12.03 -1.09
N HIS A 118 -26.41 -13.28 -1.00
CA HIS A 118 -25.56 -14.43 -1.24
C HIS A 118 -26.14 -15.24 -2.39
N GLY A 119 -25.31 -15.71 -3.31
CA GLY A 119 -25.74 -16.52 -4.44
C GLY A 119 -24.76 -17.64 -4.71
N THR A 120 -25.28 -18.84 -4.96
CA THR A 120 -24.52 -20.03 -5.33
C THR A 120 -25.35 -20.91 -6.24
N PRO A 121 -24.77 -21.55 -7.26
CA PRO A 121 -25.45 -22.62 -8.00
C PRO A 121 -25.48 -23.95 -7.25
N GLY A 122 -24.69 -24.07 -6.16
CA GLY A 122 -24.62 -25.24 -5.30
C GLY A 122 -25.42 -25.12 -4.01
N SER A 123 -24.99 -25.82 -2.98
CA SER A 123 -25.62 -25.80 -1.66
C SER A 123 -25.09 -24.65 -0.81
N TRP A 124 -25.95 -24.06 0.00
CA TRP A 124 -25.60 -23.17 1.10
C TRP A 124 -25.75 -23.94 2.42
N ILE A 125 -24.69 -24.07 3.18
CA ILE A 125 -24.66 -24.79 4.45
C ILE A 125 -24.12 -23.87 5.53
N GLU A 126 -24.87 -23.70 6.60
CA GLU A 126 -24.46 -22.94 7.79
C GLU A 126 -24.37 -23.87 9.00
N HIS A 127 -23.26 -23.77 9.74
CA HIS A 127 -23.09 -24.47 11.01
C HIS A 127 -23.08 -23.42 12.14
N ALA A 128 -24.09 -23.41 12.97
CA ALA A 128 -24.23 -22.48 14.09
C ALA A 128 -24.83 -23.19 15.31
N ALA A 129 -24.41 -22.82 16.50
CA ALA A 129 -25.02 -23.29 17.74
C ALA A 129 -26.46 -22.73 17.93
N LEU A 130 -26.69 -21.52 17.41
CA LEU A 130 -27.98 -20.84 17.39
C LEU A 130 -28.14 -20.08 16.08
N HIS A 131 -29.28 -20.28 15.42
CA HIS A 131 -29.70 -19.46 14.28
C HIS A 131 -30.90 -18.62 14.66
N ALA A 132 -30.78 -17.32 14.66
CA ALA A 132 -31.86 -16.39 15.00
C ALA A 132 -31.95 -15.28 13.93
N THR A 133 -33.17 -14.87 13.61
CA THR A 133 -33.48 -13.76 12.70
C THR A 133 -34.20 -12.66 13.46
N PRO A 134 -33.49 -11.88 14.33
CA PRO A 134 -34.09 -10.75 15.02
C PRO A 134 -34.49 -9.68 13.98
N GLY A 135 -35.26 -8.68 14.42
CA GLY A 135 -35.61 -7.52 13.60
C GLY A 135 -34.37 -6.73 13.15
N PRO A 136 -34.57 -5.74 12.26
CA PRO A 136 -33.44 -4.93 11.73
C PRO A 136 -32.63 -4.29 12.85
N ASP A 137 -31.30 -4.42 12.73
CA ASP A 137 -30.33 -3.70 13.56
C ASP A 137 -29.45 -2.85 12.64
N THR A 138 -29.37 -1.56 12.93
CA THR A 138 -28.52 -0.63 12.16
C THR A 138 -27.33 -0.22 13.02
N ARG A 139 -26.15 -0.69 12.65
CA ARG A 139 -24.92 -0.15 13.21
C ARG A 139 -24.52 1.08 12.41
N PRO A 140 -24.01 2.15 13.08
CA PRO A 140 -23.46 3.27 12.36
C PRO A 140 -22.37 2.76 11.43
N THR A 141 -22.45 3.12 10.16
CA THR A 141 -21.36 2.91 9.21
C THR A 141 -20.12 3.53 9.82
N ALA A 142 -19.08 2.73 10.06
CA ALA A 142 -17.78 3.29 10.40
C ALA A 142 -17.51 4.36 9.33
N GLU A 143 -17.41 5.63 9.74
CA GLU A 143 -17.00 6.68 8.81
C GLU A 143 -15.72 6.17 8.16
N ALA A 144 -15.79 5.90 6.86
CA ALA A 144 -14.61 5.60 6.07
C ALA A 144 -13.66 6.75 6.38
N ALA A 145 -12.53 6.45 7.02
CA ALA A 145 -11.63 7.44 7.59
C ALA A 145 -11.49 8.57 6.57
N SER A 146 -12.15 9.67 6.84
CA SER A 146 -12.21 10.80 5.91
C SER A 146 -10.77 11.14 5.64
N VAL A 147 -10.38 11.12 4.38
CA VAL A 147 -9.03 11.51 3.96
C VAL A 147 -8.80 12.87 4.63
N CYS A 148 -7.95 12.90 5.63
CA CYS A 148 -7.78 14.06 6.49
C CYS A 148 -7.33 15.23 5.58
N GLU A 149 -8.18 16.23 5.38
CA GLU A 149 -7.84 17.41 4.57
C GLU A 149 -6.55 18.06 5.04
N ALA A 150 -6.26 17.99 6.35
CA ALA A 150 -5.01 18.43 6.94
C ALA A 150 -3.82 17.56 6.49
N CYS A 151 -4.02 16.25 6.28
CA CYS A 151 -2.98 15.37 5.74
C CYS A 151 -2.71 15.67 4.27
N MET A 152 -3.74 16.00 3.49
CA MET A 152 -3.64 16.42 2.10
C MET A 152 -2.93 17.78 1.96
N ALA A 153 -3.27 18.74 2.82
CA ALA A 153 -2.60 20.04 2.87
C ALA A 153 -1.11 19.89 3.24
N ARG A 154 -0.81 19.01 4.19
CA ARG A 154 0.58 18.71 4.60
C ARG A 154 1.39 18.02 3.50
N ALA A 155 0.78 17.08 2.77
CA ALA A 155 1.42 16.43 1.62
C ALA A 155 1.65 17.42 0.46
N ARG A 156 0.73 18.36 0.24
CA ARG A 156 0.89 19.43 -0.75
C ARG A 156 1.96 20.45 -0.35
N ALA A 157 2.03 20.82 0.93
CA ALA A 157 3.06 21.71 1.45
C ALA A 157 4.47 21.10 1.40
N GLN A 158 4.58 19.77 1.56
CA GLN A 158 5.86 19.04 1.43
C GLN A 158 6.32 18.86 -0.03
N ARG A 159 5.47 19.12 -1.02
CA ARG A 159 5.85 19.14 -2.45
C ARG A 159 6.65 20.37 -2.86
N SER A 160 6.64 21.42 -2.09
CA SER A 160 7.54 22.57 -2.29
C SER A 160 8.91 22.22 -1.71
N GLY A 161 9.78 21.62 -2.54
CA GLY A 161 11.18 21.29 -2.20
C GLY A 161 12.08 22.52 -2.05
N VAL A 162 11.62 23.52 -1.33
CA VAL A 162 12.43 24.67 -0.92
C VAL A 162 12.48 24.67 0.61
N VAL A 163 13.59 24.21 1.15
CA VAL A 163 13.93 24.41 2.55
C VAL A 163 14.39 25.87 2.67
N PRO A 164 13.69 26.74 3.44
CA PRO A 164 14.24 28.06 3.76
C PRO A 164 15.52 27.84 4.56
N ARG A 165 16.60 28.48 4.16
CA ARG A 165 17.81 28.63 5.00
C ARG A 165 17.50 29.71 6.05
N GLU A 166 17.60 29.35 7.31
CA GLU A 166 18.03 30.24 8.37
C GLU A 166 19.55 30.19 8.49
#